data_89d870e1410b183abdb227cc755c018b
#
_entry.id   89d870e1410b183abdb227cc755c018b
#
_cell.length_a   1.000
_cell.length_b   1.000
_cell.length_c   1.000
_cell.angle_alpha   90.00
_cell.angle_beta   90.00
_cell.angle_gamma   90.00
#
_symmetry.space_group_name_H-M   'P 1'
#
loop_
_entity.id
_entity.type
_entity.pdbx_description
1 polymer ?
#
loop_
_entity_poly.entity_id
_entity_poly.type
_entity_poly.pdbx_seq_one_letter_code
_entity_poly.pdbx_strand_id
1 'polypeptide(L)'
;MKLISYMHGGSKGWGIVVDPDAAGGGIIPADAGLMAKYPTIRAPLAAGALAEVASWAKGKKASVKLDSIRYLPPLHDAGKIICIGVNYPKRHPVDGDVPPPKDISLFIKTHDAL
;
A
#
# COMPACT_ATOMS: atom_id res chain seq x y z
N MET A 1 11.92 -1.55 -0.85
CA MET A 1 10.92 -2.63 -0.74
C MET A 1 9.54 -2.06 -1.09
N LYS A 2 8.78 -2.71 -1.97
CA LYS A 2 7.41 -2.32 -2.33
C LYS A 2 6.45 -3.36 -1.76
N LEU A 3 5.51 -2.97 -0.90
CA LEU A 3 4.49 -3.85 -0.31
C LEU A 3 3.18 -3.70 -1.08
N ILE A 4 2.42 -4.78 -1.17
CA ILE A 4 1.14 -4.84 -1.86
C ILE A 4 0.12 -5.66 -1.08
N SER A 5 -1.11 -5.15 -0.97
CA SER A 5 -2.29 -5.91 -0.56
C SER A 5 -3.08 -6.32 -1.80
N TYR A 6 -3.54 -7.56 -1.84
CA TYR A 6 -4.21 -8.10 -3.04
C TYR A 6 -5.21 -9.19 -2.70
N MET A 7 -6.02 -9.52 -3.69
CA MET A 7 -6.82 -10.75 -3.73
C MET A 7 -6.29 -11.68 -4.82
N HIS A 8 -6.12 -12.95 -4.48
CA HIS A 8 -5.73 -14.02 -5.40
C HIS A 8 -6.44 -15.31 -5.03
N GLY A 9 -7.04 -16.00 -6.01
CA GLY A 9 -7.77 -17.24 -5.76
C GLY A 9 -8.89 -17.11 -4.71
N GLY A 10 -9.56 -15.94 -4.63
CA GLY A 10 -10.63 -15.69 -3.65
C GLY A 10 -10.17 -15.33 -2.24
N SER A 11 -8.86 -15.34 -1.97
CA SER A 11 -8.29 -15.04 -0.65
C SER A 11 -7.55 -13.70 -0.66
N LYS A 12 -7.69 -12.95 0.45
CA LYS A 12 -6.89 -11.75 0.70
C LYS A 12 -5.49 -12.13 1.15
N GLY A 13 -4.49 -11.41 0.66
CA GLY A 13 -3.11 -11.56 1.08
C GLY A 13 -2.34 -10.26 0.93
N TRP A 14 -1.10 -10.29 1.38
CA TRP A 14 -0.14 -9.23 1.12
C TRP A 14 1.22 -9.83 0.79
N GLY A 15 2.13 -9.03 0.26
CA GLY A 15 3.45 -9.51 -0.09
C GLY A 15 4.37 -8.39 -0.56
N ILE A 16 5.51 -8.79 -1.09
CA ILE A 16 6.54 -7.90 -1.64
C ILE A 16 6.53 -7.99 -3.16
N VAL A 17 6.44 -6.84 -3.81
CA VAL A 17 6.58 -6.75 -5.27
C VAL A 17 8.06 -6.78 -5.65
N VAL A 18 8.42 -7.66 -6.56
CA VAL A 18 9.77 -7.81 -7.14
C VAL A 18 9.68 -7.54 -8.62
N ASP A 19 10.60 -6.73 -9.12
CA ASP A 19 10.79 -6.43 -10.55
C ASP A 19 9.48 -6.25 -11.35
N PRO A 20 8.65 -5.25 -11.03
CA PRO A 20 7.32 -5.12 -11.62
C PRO A 20 7.36 -4.95 -13.15
N ASP A 21 8.47 -4.48 -13.69
CA ASP A 21 8.67 -4.20 -15.10
C ASP A 21 9.47 -5.29 -15.84
N ALA A 22 9.94 -6.33 -15.13
CA ALA A 22 10.71 -7.42 -15.72
C ALA A 22 9.81 -8.60 -16.13
N ALA A 23 10.23 -9.31 -17.19
CA ALA A 23 9.61 -10.58 -17.59
C ALA A 23 9.83 -11.65 -16.53
N GLY A 24 9.03 -11.73 -15.51
CA GLY A 24 9.17 -12.59 -14.32
C GLY A 24 8.95 -11.82 -13.03
N GLY A 25 8.63 -10.53 -13.16
CA GLY A 25 8.19 -9.71 -12.03
C GLY A 25 6.89 -10.22 -11.44
N GLY A 26 6.75 -10.06 -10.15
CA GLY A 26 5.58 -10.57 -9.44
C GLY A 26 5.66 -10.30 -7.95
N ILE A 27 4.95 -11.11 -7.21
CA ILE A 27 4.81 -10.96 -5.77
C ILE A 27 5.46 -12.16 -5.07
N ILE A 28 6.27 -11.90 -4.05
CA ILE A 28 6.60 -12.86 -3.00
C ILE A 28 5.47 -12.76 -1.97
N PRO A 29 4.52 -13.71 -1.95
CA PRO A 29 3.41 -13.68 -1.01
C PRO A 29 3.91 -13.92 0.42
N ALA A 30 3.34 -13.21 1.40
CA ALA A 30 3.54 -13.53 2.80
C ALA A 30 3.05 -14.96 3.06
N ASP A 31 3.93 -15.82 3.56
CA ASP A 31 3.60 -17.21 3.91
C ASP A 31 2.77 -17.28 5.20
N ALA A 32 2.30 -18.47 5.52
CA ALA A 32 1.45 -18.68 6.70
C ALA A 32 2.11 -18.23 8.01
N GLY A 33 3.42 -18.42 8.15
CA GLY A 33 4.16 -17.97 9.33
C GLY A 33 4.20 -16.46 9.47
N LEU A 34 4.51 -15.77 8.35
CA LEU A 34 4.52 -14.31 8.33
C LEU A 34 3.10 -13.73 8.48
N MET A 35 2.10 -14.34 7.87
CA MET A 35 0.69 -13.95 7.99
C MET A 35 0.14 -14.16 9.41
N ALA A 36 0.56 -15.20 10.12
CA ALA A 36 0.17 -15.41 11.51
C ALA A 36 0.71 -14.31 12.43
N LYS A 37 1.93 -13.82 12.15
CA LYS A 37 2.56 -12.74 12.91
C LYS A 37 2.07 -11.36 12.46
N TYR A 38 1.93 -11.16 11.16
CA TYR A 38 1.57 -9.89 10.52
C TYR A 38 0.43 -10.10 9.51
N PRO A 39 -0.84 -10.12 9.95
CA PRO A 39 -1.98 -10.46 9.10
C PRO A 39 -2.26 -9.44 7.98
N THR A 40 -1.80 -8.22 8.12
CA THR A 40 -1.93 -7.13 7.12
C THR A 40 -0.63 -6.35 7.04
N ILE A 41 -0.46 -5.53 5.99
CA ILE A 41 0.71 -4.62 5.86
C ILE A 41 0.81 -3.65 7.04
N ARG A 42 -0.31 -3.26 7.64
CA ARG A 42 -0.34 -2.38 8.80
C ARG A 42 0.41 -2.96 10.00
N ALA A 43 0.31 -4.27 10.22
CA ALA A 43 0.91 -4.92 11.39
C ALA A 43 2.45 -4.78 11.46
N PRO A 44 3.24 -5.13 10.41
CA PRO A 44 4.68 -4.92 10.45
C PRO A 44 5.07 -3.44 10.42
N LEU A 45 4.28 -2.55 9.83
CA LEU A 45 4.52 -1.11 9.89
C LEU A 45 4.36 -0.59 11.31
N ALA A 46 3.29 -0.95 12.00
CA ALA A 46 3.04 -0.54 13.39
C ALA A 46 4.10 -1.09 14.36
N ALA A 47 4.62 -2.29 14.09
CA ALA A 47 5.67 -2.93 14.88
C ALA A 47 7.10 -2.44 14.55
N GLY A 48 7.29 -1.58 13.54
CA GLY A 48 8.62 -1.19 13.07
C GLY A 48 9.43 -2.35 12.46
N ALA A 49 8.76 -3.41 11.99
CA ALA A 49 9.35 -4.69 11.64
C ALA A 49 9.70 -4.83 10.14
N LEU A 50 9.83 -3.73 9.41
CA LEU A 50 10.13 -3.78 7.97
C LEU A 50 11.47 -4.44 7.64
N ALA A 51 12.47 -4.32 8.52
CA ALA A 51 13.74 -4.99 8.37
C ALA A 51 13.62 -6.52 8.49
N GLU A 52 12.75 -7.00 9.38
CA GLU A 52 12.43 -8.43 9.52
C GLU A 52 11.74 -8.95 8.25
N VAL A 53 10.75 -8.23 7.73
CA VAL A 53 10.05 -8.57 6.48
C VAL A 53 11.04 -8.62 5.30
N ALA A 54 11.95 -7.66 5.21
CA ALA A 54 12.98 -7.64 4.17
C ALA A 54 13.94 -8.83 4.29
N SER A 55 14.33 -9.20 5.51
CA SER A 55 15.19 -10.36 5.78
C SER A 55 14.48 -11.68 5.45
N TRP A 56 13.20 -11.78 5.80
CA TRP A 56 12.36 -12.93 5.45
C TRP A 56 12.27 -13.15 3.94
N ALA A 57 12.26 -12.08 3.15
CA ALA A 57 12.14 -12.16 1.70
C ALA A 57 13.46 -12.51 0.98
N LYS A 58 14.61 -12.43 1.66
CA LYS A 58 15.92 -12.73 1.04
C LYS A 58 15.95 -14.13 0.45
N GLY A 59 16.35 -14.21 -0.82
CA GLY A 59 16.46 -15.47 -1.56
C GLY A 59 15.13 -16.10 -2.01
N LYS A 60 13.98 -15.52 -1.61
CA LYS A 60 12.68 -15.98 -2.10
C LYS A 60 12.41 -15.43 -3.50
N LYS A 61 11.72 -16.22 -4.31
CA LYS A 61 11.30 -15.84 -5.66
C LYS A 61 9.83 -15.45 -5.67
N ALA A 62 9.45 -14.54 -6.57
CA ALA A 62 8.05 -14.26 -6.83
C ALA A 62 7.33 -15.53 -7.31
N SER A 63 6.15 -15.79 -6.77
CA SER A 63 5.32 -16.95 -7.12
C SER A 63 3.90 -16.57 -7.56
N VAL A 64 3.52 -15.31 -7.42
CA VAL A 64 2.22 -14.79 -7.87
C VAL A 64 2.47 -13.69 -8.89
N LYS A 65 1.84 -13.77 -10.06
CA LYS A 65 1.94 -12.76 -11.11
C LYS A 65 1.07 -11.56 -10.80
N LEU A 66 1.52 -10.36 -11.18
CA LEU A 66 0.78 -9.11 -10.98
C LEU A 66 -0.52 -9.03 -11.79
N ASP A 67 -0.59 -9.71 -12.93
CA ASP A 67 -1.78 -9.78 -13.79
C ASP A 67 -2.84 -10.79 -13.29
N SER A 68 -2.49 -11.66 -12.36
CA SER A 68 -3.39 -12.69 -11.80
C SER A 68 -4.09 -12.27 -10.51
N ILE A 69 -3.90 -11.02 -10.07
CA ILE A 69 -4.45 -10.52 -8.82
C ILE A 69 -5.49 -9.42 -9.03
N ARG A 70 -6.31 -9.20 -8.02
CA ARG A 70 -7.05 -7.96 -7.86
C ARG A 70 -6.36 -7.10 -6.79
N TYR A 71 -5.98 -5.89 -7.15
CA TYR A 71 -5.38 -4.94 -6.23
C TYR A 71 -6.35 -4.55 -5.12
N LEU A 72 -5.85 -4.42 -3.93
CA LEU A 72 -6.56 -3.85 -2.77
C LEU A 72 -5.84 -2.58 -2.33
N PRO A 73 -6.54 -1.69 -1.60
CA PRO A 73 -5.87 -0.59 -0.92
C PRO A 73 -4.70 -1.11 -0.08
N PRO A 74 -3.52 -0.47 -0.12
CA PRO A 74 -2.35 -0.95 0.64
C PRO A 74 -2.63 -1.17 2.11
N LEU A 75 -3.39 -0.26 2.72
CA LEU A 75 -3.84 -0.31 4.12
C LEU A 75 -5.37 -0.36 4.16
N HIS A 76 -5.95 -1.49 3.82
CA HIS A 76 -7.42 -1.67 3.81
C HIS A 76 -8.04 -1.72 5.22
N ASP A 77 -7.22 -1.74 6.26
CA ASP A 77 -7.57 -1.70 7.68
C ASP A 77 -7.12 -0.39 8.36
N ALA A 78 -6.96 0.69 7.59
CA ALA A 78 -6.59 1.99 8.11
C ALA A 78 -7.64 2.51 9.09
N GLY A 79 -7.22 2.94 10.28
CA GLY A 79 -8.12 3.52 11.29
C GLY A 79 -8.58 4.93 10.93
N LYS A 80 -7.72 5.72 10.29
CA LYS A 80 -8.00 7.09 9.84
C LYS A 80 -7.27 7.37 8.54
N ILE A 81 -7.92 8.08 7.63
CA ILE A 81 -7.35 8.59 6.39
C ILE A 81 -7.46 10.12 6.46
N ILE A 82 -6.32 10.77 6.68
CA ILE A 82 -6.26 12.22 6.76
C ILE A 82 -5.76 12.73 5.40
N CYS A 83 -6.57 13.56 4.77
CA CYS A 83 -6.25 14.18 3.50
C CYS A 83 -5.91 15.65 3.71
N ILE A 84 -4.86 16.12 3.05
CA ILE A 84 -4.51 17.53 2.99
C ILE A 84 -5.14 18.10 1.73
N GLY A 85 -6.02 19.09 1.89
CA GLY A 85 -6.63 19.81 0.78
C GLY A 85 -5.81 21.07 0.44
N VAL A 86 -5.88 21.48 -0.82
CA VAL A 86 -5.46 22.82 -1.25
C VAL A 86 -4.00 23.15 -0.92
N ASN A 87 -3.08 22.19 -1.13
CA ASN A 87 -1.68 22.34 -0.72
C ASN A 87 -0.73 22.77 -1.85
N TYR A 88 -1.25 23.26 -2.97
CA TYR A 88 -0.46 23.71 -4.12
C TYR A 88 -1.16 24.86 -4.85
N PRO A 89 -0.39 25.78 -5.49
CA PRO A 89 -0.94 27.01 -6.07
C PRO A 89 -1.88 26.76 -7.27
N LYS A 90 -1.63 25.75 -8.09
CA LYS A 90 -2.49 25.39 -9.23
C LYS A 90 -3.38 24.21 -8.86
N ARG A 91 -4.54 24.50 -8.30
CA ARG A 91 -5.47 23.48 -7.79
C ARG A 91 -6.42 22.93 -8.84
N HIS A 92 -6.81 23.79 -9.78
CA HIS A 92 -7.78 23.47 -10.81
C HIS A 92 -7.45 24.22 -12.08
N PRO A 93 -7.66 23.65 -13.29
CA PRO A 93 -7.40 24.36 -14.55
C PRO A 93 -8.22 25.65 -14.70
N VAL A 94 -9.35 25.74 -14.01
CA VAL A 94 -10.26 26.90 -14.08
C VAL A 94 -10.06 27.95 -12.98
N ASP A 95 -9.31 27.64 -11.93
CA ASP A 95 -9.16 28.56 -10.77
C ASP A 95 -8.00 29.55 -10.94
N GLY A 96 -7.14 29.34 -11.96
CA GLY A 96 -5.93 30.14 -12.12
C GLY A 96 -4.94 29.99 -10.97
N ASP A 97 -4.06 30.98 -10.79
CA ASP A 97 -3.10 31.00 -9.69
C ASP A 97 -3.81 31.54 -8.43
N VAL A 98 -4.11 30.65 -7.50
CA VAL A 98 -4.70 30.98 -6.20
C VAL A 98 -3.60 30.89 -5.14
N PRO A 99 -3.42 31.89 -4.29
CA PRO A 99 -2.42 31.82 -3.22
C PRO A 99 -2.72 30.64 -2.28
N PRO A 100 -1.69 30.01 -1.69
CA PRO A 100 -1.91 28.95 -0.70
C PRO A 100 -2.71 29.50 0.47
N PRO A 101 -3.59 28.68 1.06
CA PRO A 101 -4.36 29.08 2.24
C PRO A 101 -3.41 29.40 3.41
N LYS A 102 -3.81 30.35 4.24
CA LYS A 102 -3.05 30.69 5.46
C LYS A 102 -2.99 29.52 6.44
N ASP A 103 -4.04 28.73 6.47
CA ASP A 103 -4.19 27.58 7.37
C ASP A 103 -4.24 26.27 6.57
N ILE A 104 -3.78 25.19 7.17
CA ILE A 104 -3.82 23.85 6.56
C ILE A 104 -5.26 23.37 6.51
N SER A 105 -5.77 23.10 5.30
CA SER A 105 -7.07 22.45 5.13
C SER A 105 -6.93 20.94 5.25
N LEU A 106 -7.55 20.34 6.26
CA LEU A 106 -7.59 18.91 6.47
C LEU A 106 -9.02 18.39 6.34
N PHE A 107 -9.16 17.20 5.76
CA PHE A 107 -10.42 16.46 5.80
C PHE A 107 -10.15 14.97 6.05
N ILE A 108 -11.12 14.31 6.66
CA ILE A 108 -11.02 12.91 7.02
C ILE A 108 -11.90 12.10 6.07
N LYS A 109 -11.36 10.99 5.56
CA LYS A 109 -12.13 9.94 4.90
C LYS A 109 -12.27 8.73 5.81
N THR A 110 -13.40 8.05 5.73
CA THR A 110 -13.57 6.74 6.32
C THR A 110 -12.93 5.66 5.44
N HIS A 111 -12.67 4.49 6.00
CA HIS A 111 -12.09 3.37 5.23
C HIS A 111 -13.03 2.88 4.12
N ASP A 112 -14.35 3.08 4.25
CA ASP A 112 -15.34 2.72 3.22
C ASP A 112 -15.23 3.57 1.94
N ALA A 113 -14.41 4.63 1.98
CA ALA A 113 -14.13 5.49 0.82
C ALA A 113 -12.88 5.04 0.01
N LEU A 114 -12.34 3.87 0.32
CA LEU A 114 -11.17 3.27 -0.37
C LEU A 114 -11.59 2.30 -1.48
#